data_506d01e8b0be84fec9af89e182dadd78
#
_entry.id   506d01e8b0be84fec9af89e182dadd78
#
_cell.length_a   1.000
_cell.length_b   1.000
_cell.length_c   1.000
_cell.angle_alpha   90.00
_cell.angle_beta   90.00
_cell.angle_gamma   90.00
#
_symmetry.space_group_name_H-M   'P 1'
#
loop_
_entity.id
_entity.type
_entity.pdbx_description
1 polymer ?
#
loop_
_entity_poly.entity_id
_entity_poly.type
_entity_poly.pdbx_seq_one_letter_code
_entity_poly.pdbx_strand_id
1 'polypeptide(L)'
;MQTLMHELRLLAPQDRVEWLSEALEALDALSVSVQDADAHSDSESPLFGEPGMPPPQPGWDRSQVTALFADLAQAQAAADLLLLQTPFESCQVLDIEAVAEQDWVRLTQSQFAPVEITPDFWIVPTWHEPPAQAQRVLRLDPGLAFGTGTHPTTRMCLRWLASHGVRGMSVLDYGCGSGILAMGAALFGAARVDAVDIDPDAVQATVLNAQANAVVLQAGLPDQVQGPYQCVLANILASPLQVLAPLLCGLVQGGGHLVLAGILVRQVELLQQAYAPWCALAVHDSEDGWALMTARFD
;
A
#
# COMPACT_ATOMS: atom_id res chain seq x y z
N MET A 1 31.01 22.76 -7.37
CA MET A 1 31.18 21.96 -6.17
C MET A 1 29.77 21.50 -5.81
N GLN A 2 29.48 20.22 -5.93
CA GLN A 2 28.22 19.65 -5.41
C GLN A 2 28.26 19.74 -3.89
N THR A 3 27.29 20.40 -3.29
CA THR A 3 27.14 20.46 -1.84
C THR A 3 26.62 19.11 -1.40
N LEU A 4 27.44 18.29 -0.76
CA LEU A 4 27.01 17.01 -0.19
C LEU A 4 26.18 17.30 1.05
N MET A 5 24.95 16.81 1.07
CA MET A 5 24.12 16.79 2.29
C MET A 5 24.74 15.85 3.32
N HIS A 6 24.45 16.07 4.60
CA HIS A 6 24.97 15.27 5.70
C HIS A 6 23.85 14.83 6.63
N GLU A 7 23.85 13.56 6.97
CA GLU A 7 22.99 12.99 8.00
C GLU A 7 23.67 13.02 9.36
N LEU A 8 23.00 13.62 10.34
CA LEU A 8 23.34 13.53 11.77
C LEU A 8 22.44 12.46 12.37
N ARG A 9 23.03 11.40 12.90
CA ARG A 9 22.32 10.30 13.58
C ARG A 9 22.53 10.38 15.08
N LEU A 10 21.41 10.34 15.81
CA LEU A 10 21.41 10.37 17.27
C LEU A 10 20.58 9.21 17.82
N LEU A 11 21.02 8.69 18.96
CA LEU A 11 20.25 7.77 19.79
C LEU A 11 19.56 8.55 20.89
N ALA A 12 18.24 8.37 21.05
CA ALA A 12 17.43 9.06 22.04
C ALA A 12 16.52 8.09 22.79
N PRO A 13 16.33 8.25 24.11
CA PRO A 13 15.28 7.56 24.84
C PRO A 13 13.90 8.13 24.45
N GLN A 14 12.85 7.33 24.62
CA GLN A 14 11.48 7.64 24.23
C GLN A 14 11.00 9.04 24.65
N ASP A 15 11.28 9.44 25.88
CA ASP A 15 10.82 10.73 26.46
C ASP A 15 11.56 11.95 25.90
N ARG A 16 12.54 11.75 25.03
CA ARG A 16 13.34 12.83 24.41
C ARG A 16 13.15 12.96 22.90
N VAL A 17 12.53 12.01 22.27
CA VAL A 17 12.42 11.95 20.80
C VAL A 17 11.70 13.18 20.23
N GLU A 18 10.56 13.57 20.80
CA GLU A 18 9.78 14.71 20.33
C GLU A 18 10.56 16.02 20.45
N TRP A 19 11.14 16.28 21.64
CA TRP A 19 11.96 17.45 21.90
C TRP A 19 13.21 17.51 21.04
N LEU A 20 13.85 16.37 20.80
CA LEU A 20 15.01 16.28 19.92
C LEU A 20 14.64 16.60 18.48
N SER A 21 13.52 16.08 17.99
CA SER A 21 13.03 16.35 16.66
C SER A 21 12.71 17.82 16.44
N GLU A 22 11.99 18.44 17.37
CA GLU A 22 11.69 19.88 17.34
C GLU A 22 12.97 20.75 17.39
N ALA A 23 13.97 20.35 18.20
CA ALA A 23 15.23 21.07 18.29
C ALA A 23 16.05 20.97 16.99
N LEU A 24 16.06 19.80 16.34
CA LEU A 24 16.74 19.59 15.06
C LEU A 24 16.08 20.41 13.94
N GLU A 25 14.75 20.44 13.90
CA GLU A 25 14.02 21.30 12.96
C GLU A 25 14.30 22.79 13.18
N ALA A 26 14.37 23.22 14.45
CA ALA A 26 14.72 24.61 14.81
C ALA A 26 16.19 24.98 14.47
N LEU A 27 17.04 23.99 14.26
CA LEU A 27 18.42 24.12 13.81
C LEU A 27 18.58 23.95 12.29
N ASP A 28 17.51 24.20 11.54
CA ASP A 28 17.46 24.16 10.07
C ASP A 28 17.72 22.77 9.47
N ALA A 29 17.38 21.68 10.15
CA ALA A 29 17.36 20.36 9.53
C ALA A 29 16.35 20.33 8.36
N LEU A 30 16.76 19.83 7.22
CA LEU A 30 15.93 19.69 6.01
C LEU A 30 14.86 18.62 6.17
N SER A 31 15.15 17.59 6.95
CA SER A 31 14.20 16.54 7.36
C SER A 31 14.67 15.90 8.66
N VAL A 32 13.70 15.41 9.45
CA VAL A 32 13.96 14.60 10.63
C VAL A 32 13.14 13.33 10.53
N SER A 33 13.77 12.17 10.74
CA SER A 33 13.13 10.87 10.75
C SER A 33 13.47 10.11 12.04
N VAL A 34 12.51 9.31 12.50
CA VAL A 34 12.63 8.51 13.73
C VAL A 34 12.37 7.06 13.41
N GLN A 35 13.23 6.17 13.86
CA GLN A 35 13.08 4.73 13.68
C GLN A 35 13.48 3.98 14.97
N ASP A 36 13.07 2.71 15.08
CA ASP A 36 13.47 1.86 16.19
C ASP A 36 14.99 1.66 16.16
N ALA A 37 15.66 1.99 17.26
CA ALA A 37 17.11 1.75 17.40
C ALA A 37 17.43 0.25 17.52
N ASP A 38 16.45 -0.56 17.92
CA ASP A 38 16.55 -2.00 18.11
C ASP A 38 15.91 -2.80 16.96
N ALA A 39 15.54 -2.12 15.85
CA ALA A 39 15.10 -2.75 14.62
C ALA A 39 16.09 -3.85 14.18
N HIS A 40 15.57 -5.02 13.81
CA HIS A 40 16.34 -6.23 13.48
C HIS A 40 17.02 -6.94 14.67
N SER A 41 16.66 -6.60 15.90
CA SER A 41 17.06 -7.35 17.11
C SER A 41 15.88 -8.17 17.66
N ASP A 42 16.17 -9.08 18.61
CA ASP A 42 15.14 -9.82 19.34
C ASP A 42 14.23 -8.91 20.20
N SER A 43 14.57 -7.64 20.32
CA SER A 43 13.87 -6.61 21.10
C SER A 43 13.02 -5.67 20.23
N GLU A 44 12.90 -5.93 18.93
CA GLU A 44 12.06 -5.13 18.02
C GLU A 44 10.62 -5.08 18.50
N SER A 45 10.07 -3.88 18.67
CA SER A 45 8.69 -3.66 19.10
C SER A 45 7.92 -2.86 18.08
N PRO A 46 6.90 -3.44 17.41
CA PRO A 46 6.12 -2.72 16.42
C PRO A 46 5.27 -1.61 17.09
N LEU A 47 5.33 -0.37 16.58
CA LEU A 47 4.51 0.75 17.02
C LEU A 47 3.05 0.63 16.61
N PHE A 48 2.75 -0.07 15.52
CA PHE A 48 1.41 -0.22 15.00
C PHE A 48 0.92 -1.63 15.27
N GLY A 49 -0.12 -1.75 16.11
CA GLY A 49 -0.79 -3.03 16.35
C GLY A 49 -1.64 -3.42 15.15
N GLU A 50 -1.48 -4.65 14.68
CA GLU A 50 -2.49 -5.28 13.82
C GLU A 50 -3.79 -5.48 14.62
N PRO A 51 -4.97 -5.54 13.96
CA PRO A 51 -6.24 -5.82 14.64
C PRO A 51 -6.14 -7.10 15.50
N GLY A 52 -6.26 -6.95 16.84
CA GLY A 52 -6.11 -8.03 17.81
C GLY A 52 -4.76 -8.06 18.54
N MET A 53 -3.85 -7.16 18.28
CA MET A 53 -2.65 -6.93 19.09
C MET A 53 -2.91 -5.99 20.27
N PRO A 54 -2.07 -6.02 21.33
CA PRO A 54 -2.15 -5.06 22.41
C PRO A 54 -2.05 -3.61 21.85
N PRO A 55 -2.65 -2.63 22.57
CA PRO A 55 -2.61 -1.24 22.13
C PRO A 55 -1.16 -0.80 21.88
N PRO A 56 -0.93 0.03 20.83
CA PRO A 56 0.41 0.49 20.50
C PRO A 56 1.03 1.21 21.68
N GLN A 57 2.32 0.97 21.92
CA GLN A 57 3.09 1.73 22.88
C GLN A 57 3.28 3.17 22.36
N PRO A 58 3.41 4.18 23.23
CA PRO A 58 3.53 5.57 22.81
C PRO A 58 4.85 5.90 22.07
N GLY A 59 5.74 4.94 21.89
CA GLY A 59 7.02 5.05 21.18
C GLY A 59 7.94 3.87 21.50
N TRP A 60 9.07 3.80 20.84
CA TRP A 60 10.15 2.83 21.15
C TRP A 60 10.94 3.27 22.37
N ASP A 61 11.38 2.35 23.20
CA ASP A 61 12.21 2.64 24.39
C ASP A 61 13.49 3.40 24.01
N ARG A 62 14.04 3.07 22.84
CA ARG A 62 15.21 3.71 22.24
C ARG A 62 14.93 3.97 20.76
N SER A 63 15.14 5.21 20.35
CA SER A 63 14.93 5.62 18.96
C SER A 63 16.22 6.13 18.34
N GLN A 64 16.46 5.77 17.08
CA GLN A 64 17.44 6.45 16.26
C GLN A 64 16.73 7.62 15.55
N VAL A 65 17.20 8.84 15.85
CA VAL A 65 16.74 10.07 15.21
C VAL A 65 17.78 10.46 14.17
N THR A 66 17.37 10.59 12.91
CA THR A 66 18.24 10.96 11.79
C THR A 66 17.79 12.31 11.24
N ALA A 67 18.67 13.29 11.23
CA ALA A 67 18.42 14.62 10.70
C ALA A 67 19.32 14.92 9.50
N LEU A 68 18.74 15.44 8.42
CA LEU A 68 19.45 15.80 7.20
C LEU A 68 19.77 17.30 7.18
N PHE A 69 21.01 17.66 6.90
CA PHE A 69 21.49 19.04 6.78
C PHE A 69 22.09 19.30 5.40
N ALA A 70 22.08 20.57 5.00
CA ALA A 70 22.59 20.97 3.68
C ALA A 70 24.10 20.79 3.53
N ASP A 71 24.86 20.83 4.64
CA ASP A 71 26.31 20.62 4.65
C ASP A 71 26.82 20.11 6.00
N LEU A 72 28.09 19.71 6.03
CA LEU A 72 28.76 19.17 7.23
C LEU A 72 28.83 20.20 8.37
N ALA A 73 29.01 21.47 8.06
CA ALA A 73 29.19 22.51 9.07
C ALA A 73 27.89 22.72 9.87
N GLN A 74 26.75 22.71 9.20
CA GLN A 74 25.41 22.78 9.83
C GLN A 74 25.15 21.56 10.70
N ALA A 75 25.40 20.33 10.16
CA ALA A 75 25.23 19.10 10.92
C ALA A 75 26.10 19.06 12.19
N GLN A 76 27.37 19.46 12.08
CA GLN A 76 28.30 19.52 13.21
C GLN A 76 27.88 20.59 14.24
N ALA A 77 27.47 21.78 13.79
CA ALA A 77 26.98 22.85 14.68
C ALA A 77 25.72 22.43 15.44
N ALA A 78 24.80 21.72 14.77
CA ALA A 78 23.60 21.19 15.42
C ALA A 78 23.95 20.15 16.50
N ALA A 79 24.86 19.20 16.18
CA ALA A 79 25.33 18.22 17.14
C ALA A 79 25.98 18.87 18.39
N ASP A 80 26.87 19.84 18.16
CA ASP A 80 27.58 20.54 19.24
C ASP A 80 26.61 21.33 20.11
N LEU A 81 25.63 22.01 19.52
CA LEU A 81 24.62 22.80 20.27
C LEU A 81 23.68 21.91 21.10
N LEU A 82 23.26 20.75 20.56
CA LEU A 82 22.41 19.81 21.27
C LEU A 82 23.12 19.20 22.49
N LEU A 83 24.36 18.78 22.34
CA LEU A 83 25.15 18.16 23.42
C LEU A 83 25.46 19.13 24.58
N LEU A 84 25.39 20.44 24.35
CA LEU A 84 25.58 21.46 25.40
C LEU A 84 24.30 21.72 26.22
N GLN A 85 23.17 21.19 25.83
CA GLN A 85 21.89 21.45 26.49
C GLN A 85 21.49 20.29 27.43
N THR A 86 21.21 20.59 28.67
CA THR A 86 20.80 19.63 29.70
C THR A 86 19.65 18.69 29.28
N PRO A 87 18.62 19.11 28.52
CA PRO A 87 17.55 18.21 28.08
C PRO A 87 18.03 17.02 27.21
N PHE A 88 19.21 17.13 26.61
CA PHE A 88 19.75 16.11 25.68
C PHE A 88 20.96 15.33 26.24
N GLU A 89 21.26 15.45 27.52
CA GLU A 89 22.34 14.68 28.17
C GLU A 89 22.18 13.16 28.03
N SER A 90 20.94 12.66 27.87
CA SER A 90 20.64 11.26 27.66
C SER A 90 20.66 10.85 26.18
N CYS A 91 20.86 11.79 25.25
CA CYS A 91 20.99 11.52 23.83
C CYS A 91 22.46 11.31 23.47
N GLN A 92 22.71 10.46 22.48
CA GLN A 92 24.06 10.17 22.00
C GLN A 92 24.15 10.45 20.52
N VAL A 93 25.11 11.25 20.07
CA VAL A 93 25.49 11.32 18.66
C VAL A 93 26.16 10.03 18.26
N LEU A 94 25.64 9.37 17.25
CA LEU A 94 26.19 8.12 16.71
C LEU A 94 27.27 8.43 15.66
N ASP A 95 26.90 9.20 14.64
CA ASP A 95 27.79 9.62 13.56
C ASP A 95 27.22 10.84 12.80
N ILE A 96 28.07 11.41 11.93
CA ILE A 96 27.69 12.36 10.88
C ILE A 96 28.26 11.86 9.57
N GLU A 97 27.40 11.41 8.66
CA GLU A 97 27.82 10.86 7.38
C GLU A 97 27.40 11.76 6.19
N ALA A 98 28.29 11.85 5.21
CA ALA A 98 27.94 12.50 3.94
C ALA A 98 26.93 11.62 3.20
N VAL A 99 25.77 12.19 2.90
CA VAL A 99 24.80 11.57 2.00
C VAL A 99 25.22 11.92 0.58
N ALA A 100 25.74 10.94 -0.13
CA ALA A 100 25.92 11.11 -1.57
C ALA A 100 24.54 11.47 -2.15
N GLU A 101 24.52 12.43 -3.07
CA GLU A 101 23.32 12.74 -3.84
C GLU A 101 22.92 11.46 -4.58
N GLN A 102 22.19 10.61 -3.87
CA GLN A 102 21.64 9.42 -4.47
C GLN A 102 20.48 9.86 -5.32
N ASP A 103 20.47 9.42 -6.55
CA ASP A 103 19.30 9.51 -7.40
C ASP A 103 18.19 8.61 -6.77
N TRP A 104 17.50 9.19 -5.78
CA TRP A 104 16.41 8.52 -5.05
C TRP A 104 15.35 7.98 -6.00
N VAL A 105 15.15 8.67 -7.12
CA VAL A 105 14.26 8.23 -8.19
C VAL A 105 14.78 6.91 -8.75
N ARG A 106 16.06 6.82 -9.10
CA ARG A 106 16.66 5.61 -9.65
C ARG A 106 16.76 4.48 -8.62
N LEU A 107 17.04 4.82 -7.36
CA LEU A 107 17.10 3.84 -6.27
C LEU A 107 15.71 3.24 -6.00
N THR A 108 14.68 4.08 -5.91
CA THR A 108 13.29 3.65 -5.77
C THR A 108 12.87 2.84 -6.99
N GLN A 109 13.18 3.30 -8.19
CA GLN A 109 12.88 2.57 -9.43
C GLN A 109 13.53 1.18 -9.47
N SER A 110 14.76 1.03 -8.96
CA SER A 110 15.45 -0.27 -8.95
C SER A 110 14.82 -1.29 -8.00
N GLN A 111 14.03 -0.87 -7.02
CA GLN A 111 13.34 -1.75 -6.07
C GLN A 111 12.06 -2.37 -6.63
N PHE A 112 11.50 -1.80 -7.71
CA PHE A 112 10.25 -2.24 -8.29
C PHE A 112 10.48 -2.89 -9.67
N ALA A 113 10.63 -4.22 -9.66
CA ALA A 113 10.71 -5.02 -10.88
C ALA A 113 9.32 -5.30 -11.47
N PRO A 114 9.23 -5.65 -12.76
CA PRO A 114 8.01 -6.18 -13.35
C PRO A 114 7.46 -7.37 -12.58
N VAL A 115 6.14 -7.41 -12.34
CA VAL A 115 5.46 -8.45 -11.58
C VAL A 115 4.70 -9.37 -12.52
N GLU A 116 5.02 -10.66 -12.51
CA GLU A 116 4.28 -11.68 -13.24
C GLU A 116 2.96 -12.01 -12.52
N ILE A 117 1.84 -11.88 -13.21
CA ILE A 117 0.53 -12.32 -12.74
C ILE A 117 0.22 -13.68 -13.33
N THR A 118 0.37 -13.81 -14.66
CA THR A 118 0.38 -15.07 -15.42
C THR A 118 1.48 -14.97 -16.47
N PRO A 119 1.90 -16.06 -17.12
CA PRO A 119 2.97 -16.02 -18.12
C PRO A 119 2.76 -14.99 -19.24
N ASP A 120 1.50 -14.66 -19.57
CA ASP A 120 1.12 -13.71 -20.62
C ASP A 120 0.63 -12.36 -20.07
N PHE A 121 0.49 -12.19 -18.74
CA PHE A 121 -0.02 -10.96 -18.11
C PHE A 121 0.92 -10.45 -17.02
N TRP A 122 1.38 -9.20 -17.16
CA TRP A 122 2.37 -8.58 -16.32
C TRP A 122 1.95 -7.17 -15.86
N ILE A 123 2.35 -6.80 -14.66
CA ILE A 123 2.38 -5.42 -14.18
C ILE A 123 3.80 -4.93 -14.38
N VAL A 124 3.97 -3.80 -15.07
CA VAL A 124 5.28 -3.29 -15.46
C VAL A 124 5.35 -1.79 -15.14
N PRO A 125 6.26 -1.36 -14.26
CA PRO A 125 6.53 0.06 -14.06
C PRO A 125 6.91 0.76 -15.37
N THR A 126 6.63 2.07 -15.47
CA THR A 126 6.84 2.82 -16.72
C THR A 126 8.31 2.87 -17.18
N TRP A 127 9.25 2.74 -16.25
CA TRP A 127 10.70 2.72 -16.50
C TRP A 127 11.27 1.36 -16.88
N HIS A 128 10.45 0.32 -16.94
CA HIS A 128 10.86 -1.01 -17.38
C HIS A 128 10.26 -1.37 -18.75
N GLU A 129 11.02 -2.12 -19.54
CA GLU A 129 10.50 -2.77 -20.73
C GLU A 129 9.71 -4.03 -20.34
N PRO A 130 8.57 -4.29 -20.98
CA PRO A 130 7.82 -5.52 -20.74
C PRO A 130 8.65 -6.75 -21.11
N PRO A 131 8.54 -7.85 -20.34
CA PRO A 131 9.12 -9.13 -20.74
C PRO A 131 8.59 -9.59 -22.11
N ALA A 132 9.45 -10.27 -22.90
CA ALA A 132 9.11 -10.64 -24.28
C ALA A 132 7.87 -11.58 -24.39
N GLN A 133 7.57 -12.33 -23.34
CA GLN A 133 6.39 -13.22 -23.26
C GLN A 133 5.10 -12.49 -22.88
N ALA A 134 5.18 -11.24 -22.38
CA ALA A 134 4.02 -10.49 -21.95
C ALA A 134 3.13 -10.11 -23.15
N GLN A 135 1.93 -10.66 -23.20
CA GLN A 135 0.91 -10.28 -24.21
C GLN A 135 -0.02 -9.18 -23.67
N ARG A 136 -0.19 -9.13 -22.35
CA ARG A 136 -0.96 -8.11 -21.65
C ARG A 136 -0.09 -7.44 -20.61
N VAL A 137 -0.12 -6.14 -20.60
CA VAL A 137 0.70 -5.33 -19.69
C VAL A 137 -0.18 -4.26 -19.05
N LEU A 138 -0.16 -4.19 -17.73
CA LEU A 138 -0.60 -3.03 -16.98
C LEU A 138 0.61 -2.18 -16.62
N ARG A 139 0.63 -0.93 -17.06
CA ARG A 139 1.62 0.05 -16.66
C ARG A 139 1.21 0.68 -15.36
N LEU A 140 1.97 0.44 -14.30
CA LEU A 140 1.66 0.98 -12.99
C LEU A 140 2.95 1.29 -12.23
N ASP A 141 3.11 2.54 -11.88
CA ASP A 141 4.20 3.00 -11.03
C ASP A 141 3.78 2.92 -9.55
N PRO A 142 4.68 2.53 -8.65
CA PRO A 142 4.46 2.68 -7.22
C PRO A 142 4.15 4.14 -6.88
N GLY A 143 3.03 4.38 -6.24
CA GLY A 143 2.57 5.71 -5.89
C GLY A 143 1.99 5.76 -4.46
N LEU A 144 1.37 6.89 -4.12
CA LEU A 144 0.74 7.10 -2.82
C LEU A 144 -0.54 6.25 -2.65
N ALA A 145 -1.20 5.85 -3.73
CA ALA A 145 -2.38 5.00 -3.67
C ALA A 145 -1.99 3.53 -3.47
N PHE A 146 -2.72 2.83 -2.60
CA PHE A 146 -2.55 1.39 -2.34
C PHE A 146 -2.81 0.57 -3.61
N GLY A 147 -2.08 -0.56 -3.77
CA GLY A 147 -2.27 -1.49 -4.88
C GLY A 147 -1.20 -1.37 -5.98
N THR A 148 0.08 -1.57 -5.63
CA THR A 148 1.20 -1.60 -6.58
C THR A 148 1.29 -2.90 -7.41
N GLY A 149 0.45 -3.89 -7.08
CA GLY A 149 0.47 -5.20 -7.74
C GLY A 149 1.43 -6.22 -7.12
N THR A 150 2.33 -5.81 -6.23
CA THR A 150 3.28 -6.73 -5.56
C THR A 150 2.64 -7.53 -4.44
N HIS A 151 1.55 -7.02 -3.84
CA HIS A 151 0.89 -7.68 -2.73
C HIS A 151 0.16 -8.96 -3.16
N PRO A 152 0.22 -10.07 -2.38
CA PRO A 152 -0.43 -11.34 -2.70
C PRO A 152 -1.90 -11.21 -3.05
N THR A 153 -2.66 -10.39 -2.30
CA THR A 153 -4.10 -10.19 -2.52
C THR A 153 -4.41 -9.61 -3.90
N THR A 154 -3.61 -8.66 -4.36
CA THR A 154 -3.75 -8.07 -5.69
C THR A 154 -3.43 -9.10 -6.78
N ARG A 155 -2.32 -9.84 -6.61
CA ARG A 155 -1.94 -10.91 -7.56
C ARG A 155 -3.03 -11.97 -7.68
N MET A 156 -3.59 -12.45 -6.56
CA MET A 156 -4.68 -13.43 -6.56
C MET A 156 -5.93 -12.91 -7.29
N CYS A 157 -6.35 -11.67 -7.05
CA CYS A 157 -7.48 -11.06 -7.77
C CYS A 157 -7.23 -10.98 -9.28
N LEU A 158 -6.04 -10.54 -9.71
CA LEU A 158 -5.69 -10.42 -11.12
C LEU A 158 -5.58 -11.80 -11.79
N ARG A 159 -5.05 -12.82 -11.12
CA ARG A 159 -5.07 -14.21 -11.59
C ARG A 159 -6.49 -14.73 -11.75
N TRP A 160 -7.38 -14.39 -10.79
CA TRP A 160 -8.79 -14.76 -10.88
C TRP A 160 -9.44 -14.13 -12.11
N LEU A 161 -9.23 -12.83 -12.36
CA LEU A 161 -9.73 -12.14 -13.56
C LEU A 161 -9.22 -12.79 -14.85
N ALA A 162 -7.94 -13.15 -14.88
CA ALA A 162 -7.30 -13.78 -16.04
C ALA A 162 -7.89 -15.17 -16.35
N SER A 163 -8.20 -15.96 -15.30
CA SER A 163 -8.65 -17.36 -15.44
C SER A 163 -10.16 -17.52 -15.64
N HIS A 164 -10.98 -16.67 -15.03
CA HIS A 164 -12.45 -16.77 -15.05
C HIS A 164 -13.09 -16.03 -16.23
N GLY A 165 -12.39 -15.04 -16.77
CA GLY A 165 -12.83 -14.30 -17.94
C GLY A 165 -14.04 -13.41 -17.68
N VAL A 166 -13.81 -12.11 -17.63
CA VAL A 166 -14.87 -11.07 -17.43
C VAL A 166 -15.30 -10.42 -18.73
N ARG A 167 -14.98 -11.04 -19.88
CA ARG A 167 -15.28 -10.47 -21.19
C ARG A 167 -16.79 -10.25 -21.36
N GLY A 168 -17.14 -9.01 -21.71
CA GLY A 168 -18.53 -8.60 -21.92
C GLY A 168 -19.32 -8.35 -20.63
N MET A 169 -18.71 -8.53 -19.46
CA MET A 169 -19.37 -8.34 -18.16
C MET A 169 -19.37 -6.87 -17.72
N SER A 170 -20.33 -6.52 -16.86
CA SER A 170 -20.24 -5.34 -15.99
C SER A 170 -19.48 -5.72 -14.72
N VAL A 171 -18.44 -4.95 -14.39
CA VAL A 171 -17.55 -5.19 -13.24
C VAL A 171 -17.52 -3.97 -12.34
N LEU A 172 -17.60 -4.17 -11.04
CA LEU A 172 -17.36 -3.18 -10.01
C LEU A 172 -16.08 -3.53 -9.24
N ASP A 173 -15.21 -2.54 -9.08
CA ASP A 173 -14.07 -2.57 -8.16
C ASP A 173 -14.39 -1.66 -6.97
N TYR A 174 -14.68 -2.25 -5.81
CA TYR A 174 -15.08 -1.51 -4.60
C TYR A 174 -13.91 -1.39 -3.63
N GLY A 175 -13.45 -0.17 -3.38
CA GLY A 175 -12.17 0.12 -2.71
C GLY A 175 -11.02 0.00 -3.72
N CYS A 176 -11.12 0.76 -4.81
CA CYS A 176 -10.28 0.54 -5.99
C CYS A 176 -8.81 0.98 -5.82
N GLY A 177 -8.50 1.88 -4.87
CA GLY A 177 -7.16 2.38 -4.62
C GLY A 177 -6.49 2.93 -5.88
N SER A 178 -5.47 2.27 -6.38
CA SER A 178 -4.79 2.61 -7.64
C SER A 178 -5.62 2.32 -8.91
N GLY A 179 -6.76 1.61 -8.79
CA GLY A 179 -7.58 1.14 -9.89
C GLY A 179 -7.05 -0.11 -10.60
N ILE A 180 -6.07 -0.80 -10.02
CA ILE A 180 -5.37 -1.92 -10.66
C ILE A 180 -6.31 -3.07 -11.03
N LEU A 181 -7.30 -3.41 -10.19
CA LEU A 181 -8.26 -4.49 -10.47
C LEU A 181 -9.27 -4.05 -11.53
N ALA A 182 -9.76 -2.81 -11.45
CA ALA A 182 -10.62 -2.22 -12.47
C ALA A 182 -9.93 -2.20 -13.84
N MET A 183 -8.67 -1.75 -13.90
CA MET A 183 -7.89 -1.78 -15.13
C MET A 183 -7.66 -3.21 -15.64
N GLY A 184 -7.39 -4.15 -14.73
CA GLY A 184 -7.29 -5.58 -15.05
C GLY A 184 -8.58 -6.10 -15.69
N ALA A 185 -9.75 -5.79 -15.11
CA ALA A 185 -11.04 -6.19 -15.66
C ALA A 185 -11.27 -5.60 -17.07
N ALA A 186 -10.94 -4.32 -17.28
CA ALA A 186 -11.03 -3.67 -18.59
C ALA A 186 -10.10 -4.34 -19.61
N LEU A 187 -8.86 -4.65 -19.23
CA LEU A 187 -7.87 -5.33 -20.06
C LEU A 187 -8.33 -6.73 -20.48
N PHE A 188 -9.07 -7.43 -19.62
CA PHE A 188 -9.68 -8.74 -19.93
C PHE A 188 -11.04 -8.61 -20.66
N GLY A 189 -11.41 -7.40 -21.07
CA GLY A 189 -12.51 -7.15 -21.98
C GLY A 189 -13.89 -7.03 -21.31
N ALA A 190 -13.94 -6.62 -20.04
CA ALA A 190 -15.20 -6.20 -19.42
C ALA A 190 -15.87 -5.11 -20.26
N ALA A 191 -17.19 -5.19 -20.43
CA ALA A 191 -17.96 -4.24 -21.25
C ALA A 191 -18.21 -2.92 -20.50
N ARG A 192 -18.29 -2.98 -19.18
CA ARG A 192 -18.42 -1.83 -18.29
C ARG A 192 -17.59 -2.08 -17.04
N VAL A 193 -16.81 -1.10 -16.63
CA VAL A 193 -16.03 -1.15 -15.39
C VAL A 193 -16.29 0.12 -14.60
N ASP A 194 -16.82 -0.04 -13.40
CA ASP A 194 -16.94 1.02 -12.41
C ASP A 194 -15.94 0.75 -11.29
N ALA A 195 -15.27 1.78 -10.82
CA ALA A 195 -14.28 1.72 -9.75
C ALA A 195 -14.63 2.78 -8.70
N VAL A 196 -14.77 2.39 -7.45
CA VAL A 196 -15.13 3.34 -6.40
C VAL A 196 -14.22 3.23 -5.20
N ASP A 197 -13.91 4.38 -4.61
CA ASP A 197 -13.17 4.46 -3.37
C ASP A 197 -13.75 5.55 -2.48
N ILE A 198 -13.63 5.39 -1.16
CA ILE A 198 -14.02 6.42 -0.18
C ILE A 198 -13.05 7.60 -0.20
N ASP A 199 -11.81 7.37 -0.61
CA ASP A 199 -10.75 8.36 -0.72
C ASP A 199 -10.77 9.03 -2.11
N PRO A 200 -11.02 10.35 -2.20
CA PRO A 200 -10.96 11.08 -3.46
C PRO A 200 -9.59 11.01 -4.16
N ASP A 201 -8.50 10.90 -3.41
CA ASP A 201 -7.15 10.80 -3.99
C ASP A 201 -6.96 9.44 -4.67
N ALA A 202 -7.51 8.37 -4.10
CA ALA A 202 -7.56 7.04 -4.75
C ALA A 202 -8.41 7.07 -6.04
N VAL A 203 -9.55 7.75 -6.03
CA VAL A 203 -10.37 7.94 -7.24
C VAL A 203 -9.58 8.67 -8.33
N GLN A 204 -8.87 9.74 -7.97
CA GLN A 204 -8.04 10.48 -8.91
C GLN A 204 -6.88 9.63 -9.45
N ALA A 205 -6.19 8.87 -8.58
CA ALA A 205 -5.15 7.94 -8.98
C ALA A 205 -5.67 6.90 -9.98
N THR A 206 -6.85 6.32 -9.71
CA THR A 206 -7.53 5.39 -10.63
C THR A 206 -7.76 6.01 -12.00
N VAL A 207 -8.23 7.25 -12.08
CA VAL A 207 -8.45 7.95 -13.35
C VAL A 207 -7.15 8.14 -14.12
N LEU A 208 -6.10 8.61 -13.45
CA LEU A 208 -4.79 8.84 -14.08
C LEU A 208 -4.17 7.54 -14.58
N ASN A 209 -4.22 6.49 -13.78
CA ASN A 209 -3.69 5.18 -14.14
C ASN A 209 -4.46 4.54 -15.31
N ALA A 210 -5.80 4.68 -15.34
CA ALA A 210 -6.62 4.21 -16.44
C ALA A 210 -6.27 4.94 -17.75
N GLN A 211 -6.07 6.25 -17.71
CA GLN A 211 -5.62 7.04 -18.86
C GLN A 211 -4.24 6.59 -19.36
N ALA A 212 -3.28 6.39 -18.45
CA ALA A 212 -1.94 5.92 -18.79
C ALA A 212 -1.95 4.54 -19.46
N ASN A 213 -2.94 3.69 -19.13
CA ASN A 213 -3.12 2.35 -19.71
C ASN A 213 -4.08 2.32 -20.92
N ALA A 214 -4.61 3.48 -21.34
CA ALA A 214 -5.57 3.58 -22.43
C ALA A 214 -6.82 2.67 -22.24
N VAL A 215 -7.24 2.44 -20.98
CA VAL A 215 -8.45 1.69 -20.64
C VAL A 215 -9.59 2.63 -20.28
N VAL A 216 -10.82 2.23 -20.58
CA VAL A 216 -12.02 2.99 -20.28
C VAL A 216 -12.70 2.38 -19.05
N LEU A 217 -12.90 3.20 -18.03
CA LEU A 217 -13.65 2.88 -16.81
C LEU A 217 -14.29 4.14 -16.23
N GLN A 218 -15.22 3.97 -15.30
CA GLN A 218 -15.81 5.07 -14.55
C GLN A 218 -15.29 4.98 -13.10
N ALA A 219 -14.62 6.04 -12.63
CA ALA A 219 -14.16 6.12 -11.25
C ALA A 219 -14.96 7.19 -10.50
N GLY A 220 -15.27 6.92 -9.23
CA GLY A 220 -16.02 7.85 -8.39
C GLY A 220 -16.14 7.41 -6.93
N LEU A 221 -16.94 8.16 -6.17
CA LEU A 221 -17.23 7.82 -4.77
C LEU A 221 -18.29 6.70 -4.67
N PRO A 222 -18.39 5.97 -3.55
CA PRO A 222 -19.29 4.83 -3.39
C PRO A 222 -20.78 5.15 -3.58
N ASP A 223 -21.21 6.39 -3.37
CA ASP A 223 -22.59 6.86 -3.61
C ASP A 223 -22.99 6.94 -5.08
N GLN A 224 -22.02 6.87 -5.99
CA GLN A 224 -22.22 6.91 -7.44
C GLN A 224 -22.38 5.52 -8.07
N VAL A 225 -22.33 4.46 -7.27
CA VAL A 225 -22.46 3.07 -7.76
C VAL A 225 -23.85 2.83 -8.34
N GLN A 226 -23.89 2.32 -9.56
CA GLN A 226 -25.13 2.01 -10.28
C GLN A 226 -25.18 0.52 -10.64
N GLY A 227 -25.49 -0.33 -9.64
CA GLY A 227 -25.63 -1.79 -9.83
C GLY A 227 -26.95 -2.22 -10.46
N PRO A 228 -27.17 -3.55 -10.67
CA PRO A 228 -26.27 -4.63 -10.27
C PRO A 228 -25.16 -4.91 -11.30
N TYR A 229 -24.12 -5.68 -10.85
CA TYR A 229 -22.96 -6.06 -11.65
C TYR A 229 -22.84 -7.58 -11.79
N GLN A 230 -22.25 -8.02 -12.89
CA GLN A 230 -21.94 -9.44 -13.12
C GLN A 230 -20.72 -9.91 -12.33
N CYS A 231 -19.84 -8.97 -11.97
CA CYS A 231 -18.72 -9.26 -11.08
C CYS A 231 -18.50 -8.06 -10.14
N VAL A 232 -18.42 -8.34 -8.85
CA VAL A 232 -18.04 -7.36 -7.81
C VAL A 232 -16.74 -7.83 -7.20
N LEU A 233 -15.72 -6.98 -7.28
CA LEU A 233 -14.41 -7.16 -6.66
C LEU A 233 -14.31 -6.23 -5.46
N ALA A 234 -13.72 -6.70 -4.35
CA ALA A 234 -13.33 -5.85 -3.24
C ALA A 234 -12.06 -6.41 -2.59
N ASN A 235 -10.96 -5.67 -2.72
CA ASN A 235 -9.68 -5.99 -2.10
C ASN A 235 -9.37 -4.97 -0.99
N ILE A 236 -10.11 -5.09 0.11
CA ILE A 236 -10.01 -4.21 1.28
C ILE A 236 -9.90 -5.05 2.57
N LEU A 237 -9.66 -4.40 3.70
CA LEU A 237 -9.50 -5.10 4.98
C LEU A 237 -10.77 -5.88 5.40
N ALA A 238 -10.58 -6.97 6.15
CA ALA A 238 -11.66 -7.87 6.57
C ALA A 238 -12.76 -7.18 7.38
N SER A 239 -12.43 -6.21 8.25
CA SER A 239 -13.45 -5.53 9.07
C SER A 239 -14.43 -4.69 8.23
N PRO A 240 -13.99 -3.83 7.29
CA PRO A 240 -14.90 -3.22 6.32
C PRO A 240 -15.71 -4.23 5.51
N LEU A 241 -15.09 -5.34 5.03
CA LEU A 241 -15.79 -6.36 4.27
C LEU A 241 -16.96 -6.97 5.04
N GLN A 242 -16.83 -7.19 6.36
CA GLN A 242 -17.93 -7.69 7.19
C GLN A 242 -19.09 -6.70 7.22
N VAL A 243 -18.81 -5.42 7.44
CA VAL A 243 -19.83 -4.36 7.53
C VAL A 243 -20.54 -4.17 6.19
N LEU A 244 -19.79 -4.27 5.10
CA LEU A 244 -20.29 -4.05 3.74
C LEU A 244 -20.95 -5.30 3.12
N ALA A 245 -20.99 -6.43 3.81
CA ALA A 245 -21.55 -7.66 3.26
C ALA A 245 -22.95 -7.50 2.64
N PRO A 246 -23.93 -6.86 3.30
CA PRO A 246 -25.26 -6.64 2.70
C PRO A 246 -25.20 -5.81 1.41
N LEU A 247 -24.38 -4.77 1.40
CA LEU A 247 -24.22 -3.87 0.26
C LEU A 247 -23.57 -4.60 -0.92
N LEU A 248 -22.41 -5.24 -0.69
CA LEU A 248 -21.66 -5.90 -1.75
C LEU A 248 -22.46 -7.05 -2.37
N CYS A 249 -23.15 -7.85 -1.55
CA CYS A 249 -24.03 -8.91 -2.05
C CYS A 249 -25.22 -8.35 -2.85
N GLY A 250 -25.81 -7.23 -2.40
CA GLY A 250 -26.90 -6.57 -3.11
C GLY A 250 -26.51 -5.95 -4.47
N LEU A 251 -25.22 -5.74 -4.68
CA LEU A 251 -24.67 -5.22 -5.94
C LEU A 251 -24.36 -6.32 -6.97
N VAL A 252 -24.35 -7.60 -6.55
CA VAL A 252 -24.13 -8.73 -7.48
C VAL A 252 -25.46 -9.15 -8.10
N GLN A 253 -25.53 -9.23 -9.42
CA GLN A 253 -26.72 -9.78 -10.11
C GLN A 253 -26.80 -11.30 -10.02
N GLY A 254 -27.99 -11.87 -10.25
CA GLY A 254 -28.17 -13.33 -10.38
C GLY A 254 -27.22 -13.90 -11.46
N GLY A 255 -26.57 -15.03 -11.18
CA GLY A 255 -25.52 -15.62 -12.01
C GLY A 255 -24.16 -14.95 -11.89
N GLY A 256 -24.02 -13.86 -11.13
CA GLY A 256 -22.80 -13.08 -11.00
C GLY A 256 -21.81 -13.63 -9.97
N HIS A 257 -20.68 -12.98 -9.86
CA HIS A 257 -19.56 -13.34 -8.99
C HIS A 257 -19.26 -12.23 -7.98
N LEU A 258 -18.99 -12.63 -6.74
CA LEU A 258 -18.37 -11.80 -5.70
C LEU A 258 -16.94 -12.32 -5.46
N VAL A 259 -15.98 -11.43 -5.47
CA VAL A 259 -14.55 -11.74 -5.28
C VAL A 259 -14.00 -10.82 -4.21
N LEU A 260 -13.57 -11.39 -3.10
CA LEU A 260 -13.10 -10.68 -1.92
C LEU A 260 -11.65 -11.03 -1.61
N ALA A 261 -10.82 -10.03 -1.34
CA ALA A 261 -9.44 -10.17 -0.92
C ALA A 261 -9.07 -9.12 0.14
N GLY A 262 -7.81 -9.10 0.59
CA GLY A 262 -7.42 -8.30 1.76
C GLY A 262 -7.75 -9.01 3.09
N ILE A 263 -7.85 -10.33 3.03
CA ILE A 263 -8.32 -11.21 4.11
C ILE A 263 -7.17 -12.12 4.52
N LEU A 264 -6.79 -12.12 5.79
CA LEU A 264 -5.85 -13.11 6.31
C LEU A 264 -6.54 -14.48 6.43
N VAL A 265 -5.80 -15.57 6.20
CA VAL A 265 -6.34 -16.93 6.28
C VAL A 265 -7.07 -17.18 7.62
N ARG A 266 -6.56 -16.62 8.73
CA ARG A 266 -7.21 -16.70 10.04
C ARG A 266 -8.57 -15.97 10.14
N GLN A 267 -8.91 -15.12 9.19
CA GLN A 267 -10.15 -14.34 9.15
C GLN A 267 -11.21 -14.96 8.22
N VAL A 268 -10.90 -16.05 7.54
CA VAL A 268 -11.80 -16.71 6.58
C VAL A 268 -13.13 -17.08 7.19
N GLU A 269 -13.14 -17.77 8.35
CA GLU A 269 -14.37 -18.19 9.02
C GLU A 269 -15.26 -17.01 9.43
N LEU A 270 -14.64 -15.91 9.85
CA LEU A 270 -15.32 -14.68 10.21
C LEU A 270 -16.07 -14.08 9.02
N LEU A 271 -15.44 -14.05 7.84
CA LEU A 271 -16.07 -13.59 6.61
C LEU A 271 -17.16 -14.56 6.14
N GLN A 272 -16.92 -15.87 6.21
CA GLN A 272 -17.96 -16.87 5.87
C GLN A 272 -19.22 -16.69 6.70
N GLN A 273 -19.07 -16.46 8.00
CA GLN A 273 -20.23 -16.20 8.89
C GLN A 273 -20.94 -14.89 8.54
N ALA A 274 -20.18 -13.82 8.27
CA ALA A 274 -20.74 -12.52 7.90
C ALA A 274 -21.52 -12.55 6.59
N TYR A 275 -21.11 -13.35 5.62
CA TYR A 275 -21.73 -13.45 4.29
C TYR A 275 -22.79 -14.57 4.19
N ALA A 276 -22.85 -15.49 5.15
CA ALA A 276 -23.77 -16.63 5.14
C ALA A 276 -25.26 -16.30 4.86
N PRO A 277 -25.81 -15.13 5.31
CA PRO A 277 -27.19 -14.78 4.97
C PRO A 277 -27.48 -14.53 3.50
N TRP A 278 -26.44 -14.25 2.69
CA TRP A 278 -26.58 -13.86 1.28
C TRP A 278 -25.95 -14.83 0.29
N CYS A 279 -24.81 -15.44 0.64
CA CYS A 279 -24.11 -16.35 -0.25
C CYS A 279 -23.19 -17.33 0.50
N ALA A 280 -22.82 -18.41 -0.17
CA ALA A 280 -21.80 -19.34 0.31
C ALA A 280 -20.41 -18.84 -0.14
N LEU A 281 -19.71 -18.13 0.73
CA LEU A 281 -18.36 -17.64 0.46
C LEU A 281 -17.32 -18.74 0.68
N ALA A 282 -16.53 -19.06 -0.33
CA ALA A 282 -15.52 -20.10 -0.28
C ALA A 282 -14.12 -19.55 -0.58
N VAL A 283 -13.09 -20.13 0.02
CA VAL A 283 -11.70 -19.82 -0.33
C VAL A 283 -11.44 -20.37 -1.72
N HIS A 284 -10.97 -19.49 -2.62
CA HIS A 284 -10.60 -19.81 -3.99
C HIS A 284 -9.10 -19.99 -4.16
N ASP A 285 -8.31 -19.13 -3.51
CA ASP A 285 -6.84 -19.15 -3.56
C ASP A 285 -6.26 -18.66 -2.22
N SER A 286 -5.01 -18.98 -1.93
CA SER A 286 -4.30 -18.48 -0.77
C SER A 286 -2.80 -18.34 -1.06
N GLU A 287 -2.19 -17.22 -0.65
CA GLU A 287 -0.79 -16.91 -0.88
C GLU A 287 -0.25 -16.09 0.30
N ASP A 288 0.90 -16.48 0.84
CA ASP A 288 1.62 -15.77 1.91
C ASP A 288 0.74 -15.40 3.13
N GLY A 289 -0.13 -16.33 3.57
CA GLY A 289 -1.03 -16.11 4.71
C GLY A 289 -2.29 -15.28 4.39
N TRP A 290 -2.48 -14.87 3.14
CA TRP A 290 -3.66 -14.17 2.64
C TRP A 290 -4.58 -15.12 1.88
N ALA A 291 -5.87 -14.80 1.85
CA ALA A 291 -6.88 -15.57 1.15
C ALA A 291 -7.64 -14.72 0.13
N LEU A 292 -7.95 -15.32 -1.00
CA LEU A 292 -8.97 -14.87 -1.95
C LEU A 292 -10.22 -15.69 -1.74
N MET A 293 -11.34 -15.04 -1.51
CA MET A 293 -12.63 -15.71 -1.31
C MET A 293 -13.59 -15.33 -2.44
N THR A 294 -14.39 -16.29 -2.87
CA THR A 294 -15.36 -16.08 -3.96
C THR A 294 -16.72 -16.68 -3.62
N ALA A 295 -17.76 -16.07 -4.17
CA ALA A 295 -19.10 -16.64 -4.20
C ALA A 295 -19.70 -16.43 -5.60
N ARG A 296 -20.56 -17.36 -6.01
CA ARG A 296 -21.44 -17.23 -7.18
C ARG A 296 -22.87 -17.09 -6.69
N PHE A 297 -23.59 -16.16 -7.27
CA PHE A 297 -25.00 -15.92 -6.98
C PHE A 297 -25.85 -16.70 -8.00
N ASP A 298 -26.94 -17.31 -7.53
CA ASP A 298 -27.89 -18.05 -8.38
C ASP A 298 -28.82 -17.11 -9.15
#